data_c8331c79cadc2a69bd24f53f2ba90e89
#
_entry.id   c8331c79cadc2a69bd24f53f2ba90e89
#
_cell.length_a   1.000
_cell.length_b   1.000
_cell.length_c   1.000
_cell.angle_alpha   90.00
_cell.angle_beta   90.00
_cell.angle_gamma   90.00
#
_symmetry.space_group_name_H-M   'P 1'
#
loop_
_entity.id
_entity.type
_entity.pdbx_description
1 polymer ?
#
loop_
_entity_poly.entity_id
_entity_poly.type
_entity_poly.pdbx_seq_one_letter_code
_entity_poly.pdbx_strand_id
1 'polypeptide(L)'
;MRAFARQMTERMKAVAAAGAVAAFWLAVWMLVAALVAQPLILPGPGAVALALLRLVCDGGTWAILAGSGARILGGLALAAVCGGVLAGISSRSRAFAHLVAPALSFVKATPVACVVVLLLIWLGSARVSIAAVFLMAL
;
A
#
# COMPACT_ATOMS: atom_id res chain seq x y z
N MET A 1 4.20 -35.81 -25.67
CA MET A 1 5.38 -35.79 -24.77
C MET A 1 6.41 -34.69 -25.12
N ARG A 2 6.77 -34.47 -26.39
CA ARG A 2 7.79 -33.45 -26.77
C ARG A 2 7.37 -31.99 -26.50
N ALA A 3 6.08 -31.63 -26.58
CA ALA A 3 5.58 -30.28 -26.28
C ALA A 3 5.65 -29.95 -24.80
N PHE A 4 5.33 -30.91 -23.94
CA PHE A 4 5.40 -30.76 -22.48
C PHE A 4 6.84 -30.57 -21.99
N ALA A 5 7.79 -31.34 -22.55
CA ALA A 5 9.20 -31.19 -22.23
C ALA A 5 9.74 -29.81 -22.63
N ARG A 6 9.36 -29.28 -23.79
CA ARG A 6 9.74 -27.94 -24.24
C ARG A 6 9.20 -26.86 -23.31
N GLN A 7 7.92 -26.96 -22.93
CA GLN A 7 7.30 -25.99 -22.03
C GLN A 7 7.95 -25.98 -20.63
N MET A 8 8.37 -27.16 -20.15
CA MET A 8 9.08 -27.28 -18.87
C MET A 8 10.48 -26.68 -18.95
N THR A 9 11.19 -26.88 -20.06
CA THR A 9 12.53 -26.30 -20.29
C THR A 9 12.47 -24.75 -20.39
N GLU A 10 11.46 -24.20 -21.07
CA GLU A 10 11.30 -22.75 -21.16
C GLU A 10 10.92 -22.12 -19.81
N ARG A 11 10.08 -22.78 -19.01
CA ARG A 11 9.79 -22.36 -17.63
C ARG A 11 11.04 -22.38 -16.75
N MET A 12 11.85 -23.43 -16.85
CA MET A 12 13.12 -23.52 -16.11
C MET A 12 14.09 -22.41 -16.49
N LYS A 13 14.23 -22.10 -17.79
CA LYS A 13 15.06 -20.99 -18.27
C LYS A 13 14.53 -19.64 -17.77
N ALA A 14 13.22 -19.41 -17.78
CA ALA A 14 12.60 -18.19 -17.27
C ALA A 14 12.83 -18.03 -15.76
N VAL A 15 12.71 -19.10 -14.98
CA VAL A 15 12.99 -19.08 -13.54
C VAL A 15 14.49 -18.84 -13.27
N ALA A 16 15.38 -19.48 -14.03
CA ALA A 16 16.81 -19.26 -13.91
C ALA A 16 17.21 -17.83 -14.27
N ALA A 17 16.63 -17.26 -15.34
CA ALA A 17 16.85 -15.87 -15.72
C ALA A 17 16.34 -14.90 -14.65
N ALA A 18 15.15 -15.14 -14.09
CA ALA A 18 14.61 -14.33 -12.99
C ALA A 18 15.49 -14.43 -11.74
N GLY A 19 15.99 -15.62 -11.41
CA GLY A 19 16.94 -15.84 -10.32
C GLY A 19 18.26 -15.08 -10.52
N ALA A 20 18.80 -15.11 -11.74
CA ALA A 20 20.03 -14.38 -12.08
C ALA A 20 19.85 -12.85 -11.94
N VAL A 21 18.72 -12.32 -12.41
CA VAL A 21 18.38 -10.89 -12.25
C VAL A 21 18.23 -10.53 -10.77
N ALA A 22 17.56 -11.35 -9.99
CA ALA A 22 17.41 -11.13 -8.54
C ALA A 22 18.78 -11.16 -7.83
N ALA A 23 19.61 -12.14 -8.16
CA ALA A 23 20.97 -12.25 -7.60
C ALA A 23 21.84 -11.04 -7.97
N PHE A 24 21.75 -10.56 -9.20
CA PHE A 24 22.44 -9.34 -9.65
C PHE A 24 22.04 -8.13 -8.80
N TRP A 25 20.74 -7.89 -8.64
CA TRP A 25 20.26 -6.75 -7.86
C TRP A 25 20.60 -6.86 -6.37
N LEU A 26 20.57 -8.08 -5.81
CA LEU A 26 21.04 -8.32 -4.45
C LEU A 26 22.52 -8.02 -4.29
N ALA A 27 23.33 -8.41 -5.27
CA ALA A 27 24.78 -8.12 -5.27
C ALA A 27 25.05 -6.61 -5.37
N VAL A 28 24.32 -5.89 -6.23
CA VAL A 28 24.38 -4.43 -6.32
C VAL A 28 23.99 -3.79 -4.99
N TRP A 29 22.89 -4.24 -4.37
CA TRP A 29 22.48 -3.73 -3.05
C TRP A 29 23.54 -3.98 -1.98
N MET A 30 24.11 -5.19 -1.91
CA MET A 30 25.19 -5.50 -0.98
C MET A 30 26.40 -4.59 -1.18
N LEU A 31 26.79 -4.37 -2.45
CA LEU A 31 27.91 -3.51 -2.79
C LEU A 31 27.67 -2.06 -2.35
N VAL A 32 26.50 -1.52 -2.69
CA VAL A 32 26.15 -0.13 -2.32
C VAL A 32 26.06 0.02 -0.80
N ALA A 33 25.47 -0.94 -0.08
CA ALA A 33 25.41 -0.94 1.37
C ALA A 33 26.81 -0.99 2.01
N ALA A 34 27.74 -1.76 1.42
CA ALA A 34 29.12 -1.83 1.87
C ALA A 34 29.89 -0.51 1.61
N LEU A 35 29.63 0.13 0.46
CA LEU A 35 30.25 1.43 0.14
C LEU A 35 29.75 2.56 1.01
N VAL A 36 28.45 2.60 1.32
CA VAL A 36 27.86 3.59 2.25
C VAL A 36 28.36 3.39 3.67
N ALA A 37 28.66 2.15 4.08
CA ALA A 37 29.22 1.76 5.39
C ALA A 37 28.44 2.33 6.60
N GLN A 38 27.19 2.73 6.40
CA GLN A 38 26.31 3.32 7.42
C GLN A 38 25.01 2.53 7.51
N PRO A 39 24.89 1.57 8.44
CA PRO A 39 23.69 0.72 8.55
C PRO A 39 22.39 1.49 8.83
N LEU A 40 22.48 2.69 9.38
CA LEU A 40 21.32 3.57 9.62
C LEU A 40 20.77 4.20 8.33
N ILE A 41 21.62 4.43 7.33
CA ILE A 41 21.23 5.03 6.06
C ILE A 41 20.81 3.94 5.07
N LEU A 42 21.63 2.89 4.95
CA LEU A 42 21.38 1.80 4.03
C LEU A 42 21.78 0.45 4.67
N PRO A 43 20.83 -0.25 5.31
CA PRO A 43 21.10 -1.58 5.84
C PRO A 43 21.32 -2.58 4.72
N GLY A 44 22.27 -3.49 4.91
CA GLY A 44 22.50 -4.58 3.97
C GLY A 44 21.35 -5.61 3.98
N PRO A 45 21.20 -6.41 2.90
CA PRO A 45 20.10 -7.37 2.76
C PRO A 45 20.04 -8.41 3.88
N GLY A 46 21.18 -8.82 4.43
CA GLY A 46 21.22 -9.74 5.56
C GLY A 46 20.64 -9.12 6.86
N ALA A 47 20.95 -7.85 7.12
CA ALA A 47 20.39 -7.13 8.29
C ALA A 47 18.86 -6.96 8.14
N VAL A 48 18.39 -6.65 6.93
CA VAL A 48 16.95 -6.53 6.63
C VAL A 48 16.25 -7.88 6.79
N ALA A 49 16.83 -8.97 6.29
CA ALA A 49 16.26 -10.31 6.44
C ALA A 49 16.15 -10.71 7.91
N LEU A 50 17.17 -10.44 8.71
CA LEU A 50 17.16 -10.72 10.15
C LEU A 50 16.11 -9.87 10.89
N ALA A 51 15.99 -8.58 10.55
CA ALA A 51 14.97 -7.70 11.10
C ALA A 51 13.56 -8.19 10.76
N LEU A 52 13.32 -8.59 9.51
CA LEU A 52 12.04 -9.17 9.08
C LEU A 52 11.69 -10.43 9.85
N LEU A 53 12.66 -11.35 10.02
CA LEU A 53 12.42 -12.56 10.80
C LEU A 53 12.04 -12.24 12.25
N ARG A 54 12.70 -11.28 12.89
CA ARG A 54 12.35 -10.83 14.25
C ARG A 54 10.94 -10.26 14.30
N LEU A 55 10.56 -9.40 13.33
CA LEU A 55 9.22 -8.80 13.25
C LEU A 55 8.13 -9.87 13.05
N VAL A 56 8.38 -10.87 12.20
CA VAL A 56 7.42 -11.96 11.96
C VAL A 56 7.24 -12.84 13.21
N CYS A 57 8.31 -13.05 14.00
CA CYS A 57 8.25 -13.83 15.22
C CYS A 57 7.69 -13.03 16.41
N ASP A 58 7.57 -11.71 16.31
CA ASP A 58 7.04 -10.87 17.38
C ASP A 58 5.52 -10.74 17.28
N GLY A 59 4.83 -11.23 18.33
CA GLY A 59 3.36 -11.15 18.40
C GLY A 59 2.83 -9.72 18.44
N GLY A 60 3.58 -8.74 18.94
CA GLY A 60 3.22 -7.34 18.96
C GLY A 60 3.10 -6.75 17.55
N THR A 61 3.97 -7.18 16.64
CA THR A 61 3.92 -6.78 15.22
C THR A 61 2.60 -7.17 14.56
N TRP A 62 2.12 -8.38 14.80
CA TRP A 62 0.84 -8.85 14.25
C TRP A 62 -0.36 -8.08 14.81
N ALA A 63 -0.32 -7.72 16.09
CA ALA A 63 -1.37 -6.88 16.69
C ALA A 63 -1.43 -5.48 16.06
N ILE A 64 -0.28 -4.85 15.79
CA ILE A 64 -0.19 -3.57 15.11
C ILE A 64 -0.69 -3.67 13.67
N LEU A 65 -0.29 -4.71 12.94
CA LEU A 65 -0.73 -4.97 11.57
C LEU A 65 -2.25 -5.19 11.50
N ALA A 66 -2.79 -6.03 12.39
CA ALA A 66 -4.23 -6.28 12.46
C ALA A 66 -5.01 -4.99 12.78
N GLY A 67 -4.53 -4.19 13.74
CA GLY A 67 -5.14 -2.91 14.08
C GLY A 67 -5.09 -1.91 12.93
N SER A 68 -4.01 -1.87 12.17
CA SER A 68 -3.88 -1.02 10.99
C SER A 68 -4.78 -1.50 9.86
N GLY A 69 -4.80 -2.81 9.61
CA GLY A 69 -5.70 -3.44 8.64
C GLY A 69 -7.17 -3.18 8.94
N ALA A 70 -7.58 -3.33 10.20
CA ALA A 70 -8.95 -3.06 10.63
C ALA A 70 -9.37 -1.60 10.39
N ARG A 71 -8.47 -0.64 10.65
CA ARG A 71 -8.73 0.79 10.37
C ARG A 71 -8.89 1.07 8.87
N ILE A 72 -8.04 0.49 8.04
CA ILE A 72 -8.10 0.64 6.57
C ILE A 72 -9.41 0.03 6.04
N LEU A 73 -9.73 -1.20 6.44
CA LEU A 73 -10.96 -1.87 6.02
C LEU A 73 -12.21 -1.13 6.52
N GLY A 74 -12.19 -0.62 7.75
CA GLY A 74 -13.26 0.21 8.29
C GLY A 74 -13.48 1.49 7.51
N GLY A 75 -12.41 2.21 7.16
CA GLY A 75 -12.46 3.40 6.32
C GLY A 75 -13.00 3.11 4.91
N LEU A 76 -12.55 2.01 4.31
CA LEU A 76 -13.00 1.56 2.99
C LEU A 76 -14.48 1.14 2.99
N ALA A 77 -14.92 0.39 3.99
CA ALA A 77 -16.31 -0.01 4.14
C ALA A 77 -17.22 1.21 4.31
N LEU A 78 -16.80 2.17 5.14
CA LEU A 78 -17.53 3.42 5.34
C LEU A 78 -17.62 4.23 4.03
N ALA A 79 -16.53 4.34 3.29
CA ALA A 79 -16.49 4.99 1.99
C ALA A 79 -17.40 4.30 0.97
N ALA A 80 -17.39 2.97 0.91
CA ALA A 80 -18.24 2.21 0.01
C ALA A 80 -19.73 2.41 0.31
N VAL A 81 -20.11 2.44 1.59
CA VAL A 81 -21.50 2.70 1.99
C VAL A 81 -21.90 4.14 1.66
N CYS A 82 -21.11 5.13 2.08
CA CYS A 82 -21.43 6.54 1.83
C CYS A 82 -21.40 6.87 0.33
N GLY A 83 -20.38 6.41 -0.40
CA GLY A 83 -20.27 6.60 -1.84
C GLY A 83 -21.41 5.92 -2.60
N GLY A 84 -21.77 4.70 -2.20
CA GLY A 84 -22.91 3.98 -2.77
C GLY A 84 -24.24 4.69 -2.55
N VAL A 85 -24.48 5.21 -1.35
CA VAL A 85 -25.68 6.03 -1.05
C VAL A 85 -25.69 7.32 -1.86
N LEU A 86 -24.57 8.05 -1.90
CA LEU A 86 -24.43 9.27 -2.70
C LEU A 86 -24.66 9.00 -4.18
N ALA A 87 -24.07 7.96 -4.72
CA ALA A 87 -24.25 7.55 -6.11
C ALA A 87 -25.71 7.15 -6.40
N GLY A 88 -26.35 6.40 -5.49
CA GLY A 88 -27.75 6.01 -5.62
C GLY A 88 -28.71 7.21 -5.64
N ILE A 89 -28.48 8.22 -4.79
CA ILE A 89 -29.27 9.45 -4.78
C ILE A 89 -28.99 10.28 -6.03
N SER A 90 -27.72 10.42 -6.42
CA SER A 90 -27.30 11.18 -7.61
C SER A 90 -27.87 10.59 -8.91
N SER A 91 -28.01 9.27 -8.99
CA SER A 91 -28.62 8.60 -10.16
C SER A 91 -30.11 8.91 -10.32
N ARG A 92 -30.80 9.25 -9.24
CA ARG A 92 -32.23 9.59 -9.25
C ARG A 92 -32.51 11.08 -9.35
N SER A 93 -31.59 11.95 -8.96
CA SER A 93 -31.77 13.41 -8.92
C SER A 93 -30.60 14.14 -9.56
N ARG A 94 -30.82 14.71 -10.75
CA ARG A 94 -29.82 15.55 -11.44
C ARG A 94 -29.43 16.78 -10.61
N ALA A 95 -30.39 17.40 -9.90
CA ALA A 95 -30.12 18.54 -9.04
C ALA A 95 -29.14 18.17 -7.92
N PHE A 96 -29.33 17.02 -7.27
CA PHE A 96 -28.44 16.51 -6.24
C PHE A 96 -27.05 16.17 -6.81
N ALA A 97 -26.98 15.56 -8.00
CA ALA A 97 -25.72 15.26 -8.65
C ALA A 97 -24.91 16.55 -8.93
N HIS A 98 -25.53 17.61 -9.42
CA HIS A 98 -24.90 18.92 -9.64
C HIS A 98 -24.44 19.59 -8.34
N LEU A 99 -25.15 19.38 -7.23
CA LEU A 99 -24.76 19.92 -5.92
C LEU A 99 -23.55 19.20 -5.33
N VAL A 100 -23.47 17.87 -5.48
CA VAL A 100 -22.40 17.04 -4.89
C VAL A 100 -21.13 17.03 -5.74
N ALA A 101 -21.26 17.12 -7.06
CA ALA A 101 -20.14 17.08 -7.99
C ALA A 101 -19.00 18.05 -7.67
N PRO A 102 -19.22 19.35 -7.38
CA PRO A 102 -18.13 20.26 -7.06
C PRO A 102 -17.44 19.87 -5.74
N ALA A 103 -18.18 19.43 -4.72
CA ALA A 103 -17.60 19.02 -3.45
C ALA A 103 -16.68 17.80 -3.61
N LEU A 104 -17.09 16.79 -4.37
CA LEU A 104 -16.25 15.63 -4.69
C LEU A 104 -15.03 16.02 -5.53
N SER A 105 -15.19 16.97 -6.46
CA SER A 105 -14.09 17.47 -7.28
C SER A 105 -13.04 18.20 -6.43
N PHE A 106 -13.45 18.97 -5.44
CA PHE A 106 -12.55 19.61 -4.49
C PHE A 106 -11.76 18.60 -3.68
N VAL A 107 -12.41 17.58 -3.14
CA VAL A 107 -11.75 16.52 -2.38
C VAL A 107 -10.71 15.79 -3.24
N LYS A 108 -11.05 15.46 -4.48
CA LYS A 108 -10.16 14.75 -5.42
C LYS A 108 -9.02 15.63 -5.96
N ALA A 109 -9.23 16.92 -6.09
CA ALA A 109 -8.21 17.87 -6.58
C ALA A 109 -7.20 18.24 -5.49
N THR A 110 -7.55 18.09 -4.20
CA THR A 110 -6.65 18.45 -3.11
C THR A 110 -5.52 17.43 -2.97
N PRO A 111 -4.25 17.86 -2.91
CA PRO A 111 -3.13 16.95 -2.68
C PRO A 111 -3.33 16.17 -1.38
N VAL A 112 -3.31 14.84 -1.48
CA VAL A 112 -3.54 13.92 -0.35
C VAL A 112 -2.68 14.25 0.86
N ALA A 113 -1.42 14.64 0.63
CA ALA A 113 -0.50 15.01 1.69
C ALA A 113 -1.02 16.18 2.55
N CYS A 114 -1.61 17.20 1.92
CA CYS A 114 -2.17 18.36 2.64
C CYS A 114 -3.38 17.93 3.48
N VAL A 115 -4.25 17.10 2.92
CA VAL A 115 -5.41 16.58 3.64
C VAL A 115 -5.00 15.73 4.83
N VAL A 116 -4.01 14.84 4.65
CA VAL A 116 -3.50 13.98 5.73
C VAL A 116 -2.89 14.81 6.87
N VAL A 117 -2.11 15.85 6.56
CA VAL A 117 -1.54 16.74 7.59
C VAL A 117 -2.63 17.47 8.36
N LEU A 118 -3.65 17.98 7.67
CA LEU A 118 -4.78 18.66 8.31
C LEU A 118 -5.57 17.70 9.22
N LEU A 119 -5.85 16.50 8.72
CA LEU A 119 -6.53 15.45 9.49
C LEU A 119 -5.69 15.00 10.70
N LEU A 120 -4.36 14.97 10.58
CA LEU A 120 -3.47 14.64 11.67
C LEU A 120 -3.57 15.65 12.82
N ILE A 121 -3.64 16.93 12.48
CA ILE A 121 -3.76 18.02 13.46
C ILE A 121 -5.12 17.95 14.18
N TRP A 122 -6.21 17.67 13.45
CA TRP A 122 -7.58 17.73 14.00
C TRP A 122 -8.03 16.44 14.68
N LEU A 123 -7.72 15.28 14.12
CA LEU A 123 -8.22 13.97 14.57
C LEU A 123 -7.20 13.16 15.38
N GLY A 124 -5.92 13.56 15.35
CA GLY A 124 -4.82 12.81 15.95
C GLY A 124 -4.50 11.54 15.17
N SER A 125 -3.34 10.94 15.46
CA SER A 125 -2.75 9.83 14.68
C SER A 125 -3.63 8.57 14.59
N ALA A 126 -4.44 8.29 15.61
CA ALA A 126 -5.25 7.06 15.66
C ALA A 126 -6.42 7.06 14.66
N ARG A 127 -6.99 8.23 14.35
CA ARG A 127 -8.19 8.36 13.49
C ARG A 127 -7.87 8.81 12.06
N VAL A 128 -6.69 9.36 11.83
CA VAL A 128 -6.25 9.84 10.52
C VAL A 128 -6.33 8.77 9.45
N SER A 129 -5.91 7.53 9.76
CA SER A 129 -5.91 6.44 8.79
C SER A 129 -7.31 6.13 8.26
N ILE A 130 -8.32 6.10 9.13
CA ILE A 130 -9.72 5.85 8.74
C ILE A 130 -10.24 6.99 7.88
N ALA A 131 -10.04 8.24 8.33
CA ALA A 131 -10.52 9.43 7.65
C ALA A 131 -9.83 9.64 6.29
N ALA A 132 -8.53 9.38 6.19
CA ALA A 132 -7.78 9.48 4.93
C ALA A 132 -8.26 8.43 3.92
N VAL A 133 -8.39 7.16 4.33
CA VAL A 133 -8.92 6.10 3.45
C VAL A 133 -10.34 6.40 3.01
N PHE A 134 -11.20 6.88 3.92
CA PHE A 134 -12.56 7.28 3.61
C PHE A 134 -12.61 8.38 2.54
N LEU A 135 -11.86 9.47 2.73
CA LEU A 135 -11.83 10.60 1.79
C LEU A 135 -11.23 10.23 0.43
N MET A 136 -10.25 9.32 0.40
CA MET A 136 -9.63 8.88 -0.85
C MET A 136 -10.48 7.89 -1.64
N ALA A 137 -11.32 7.11 -0.94
CA ALA A 137 -12.16 6.09 -1.56
C ALA A 137 -13.55 6.62 -1.96
N LEU A 138 -13.97 7.79 -1.44
CA LEU A 138 -15.23 8.46 -1.75
C LEU A 138 -15.22 9.10 -3.14
#